data_d930796307b0eb8693dbc484be2e33c7
#
_entry.id   d930796307b0eb8693dbc484be2e33c7
#
_cell.length_a   1.000
_cell.length_b   1.000
_cell.length_c   1.000
_cell.angle_alpha   90.00
_cell.angle_beta   90.00
_cell.angle_gamma   90.00
#
_symmetry.space_group_name_H-M   'P 1'
#
loop_
_entity.id
_entity.type
_entity.pdbx_description
1 polymer ?
#
loop_
_entity_poly.entity_id
_entity_poly.type
_entity_poly.pdbx_seq_one_letter_code
_entity_poly.pdbx_strand_id
1 'polypeptide(L)' 'MYVAYVPALDVSSCGSTDEEARKNIRDAVRGFLAASAGMGTLDEILQEAGYEREGGGWRAPEFVAVERLTMSLA' A
#
# COMPACT_ATOMS: atom_id res chain seq x y z
N MET A 1 -6.01 17.41 -2.87
CA MET A 1 -5.96 15.93 -2.98
C MET A 1 -4.70 15.42 -2.31
N TYR A 2 -4.81 14.34 -1.60
CA TYR A 2 -3.69 13.65 -1.00
C TYR A 2 -3.47 12.33 -1.71
N VAL A 3 -2.21 11.99 -1.97
CA VAL A 3 -1.85 10.70 -2.56
C VAL A 3 -1.02 9.93 -1.55
N ALA A 4 -1.44 8.69 -1.28
CA ALA A 4 -0.70 7.76 -0.45
C ALA A 4 -0.03 6.71 -1.33
N TYR A 5 1.18 6.32 -0.98
CA TYR A 5 1.97 5.40 -1.79
C TYR A 5 2.76 4.45 -0.90
N VAL A 6 2.72 3.17 -1.22
CA VAL A 6 3.54 2.15 -0.57
C VAL A 6 4.60 1.70 -1.57
N PRO A 7 5.83 2.22 -1.48
CA PRO A 7 6.88 1.91 -2.47
C PRO A 7 7.20 0.43 -2.58
N ALA A 8 7.16 -0.28 -1.45
CA ALA A 8 7.48 -1.71 -1.40
C ALA A 8 6.58 -2.55 -2.32
N LEU A 9 5.33 -2.15 -2.52
CA LEU A 9 4.36 -2.87 -3.33
C LEU A 9 4.01 -2.13 -4.62
N ASP A 10 4.52 -0.91 -4.80
CA ASP A 10 4.17 -0.03 -5.91
C ASP A 10 2.65 0.18 -6.03
N VAL A 11 2.00 0.37 -4.89
CA VAL A 11 0.57 0.60 -4.80
C VAL A 11 0.33 2.03 -4.33
N SER A 12 -0.56 2.73 -5.00
CA SER A 12 -0.96 4.08 -4.63
C SER A 12 -2.47 4.23 -4.54
N SER A 13 -2.90 5.21 -3.77
CA SER A 13 -4.30 5.59 -3.67
C SER A 13 -4.39 7.08 -3.33
N CYS A 14 -5.59 7.63 -3.32
CA CYS A 14 -5.78 9.04 -3.05
C CYS A 14 -7.01 9.27 -2.19
N GLY A 15 -7.10 10.48 -1.64
CA GLY A 15 -8.24 10.91 -0.86
C GLY A 15 -8.27 12.43 -0.72
N SER A 16 -9.38 12.94 -0.24
CA SER A 16 -9.57 14.38 -0.02
C SER A 16 -8.80 14.88 1.20
N THR A 17 -8.49 13.99 2.13
CA THR A 17 -7.73 14.28 3.35
C THR A 17 -6.60 13.27 3.50
N ASP A 18 -5.62 13.59 4.35
CA ASP A 18 -4.56 12.67 4.72
C ASP A 18 -5.13 11.36 5.29
N GLU A 19 -6.09 11.45 6.20
CA GLU A 19 -6.72 10.28 6.80
C GLU A 19 -7.41 9.40 5.76
N GLU A 20 -8.13 10.03 4.83
CA GLU A 20 -8.82 9.32 3.77
C GLU A 20 -7.84 8.62 2.84
N ALA A 21 -6.76 9.31 2.45
CA ALA A 21 -5.71 8.72 1.61
C ALA A 21 -5.06 7.51 2.30
N ARG A 22 -4.78 7.61 3.59
CA ARG A 22 -4.21 6.51 4.37
C ARG A 22 -5.15 5.32 4.49
N LYS A 23 -6.44 5.59 4.71
CA LYS A 23 -7.45 4.53 4.74
C LYS A 23 -7.55 3.83 3.39
N ASN A 24 -7.61 4.62 2.33
CA ASN A 24 -7.75 4.09 0.97
C ASN A 24 -6.54 3.27 0.54
N ILE A 25 -5.32 3.68 0.93
CA ILE A 25 -4.13 2.89 0.62
C ILE A 25 -4.11 1.57 1.39
N ARG A 26 -4.58 1.54 2.63
CA ARG A 26 -4.68 0.30 3.38
C ARG A 26 -5.66 -0.67 2.72
N ASP A 27 -6.79 -0.17 2.24
CA ASP A 27 -7.77 -0.99 1.54
C ASP A 27 -7.23 -1.50 0.21
N ALA A 28 -6.49 -0.66 -0.53
CA ALA A 28 -5.87 -1.04 -1.79
C ALA A 28 -4.80 -2.13 -1.59
N VAL A 29 -3.97 -2.00 -0.56
CA VAL A 29 -2.97 -3.01 -0.21
C VAL A 29 -3.63 -4.32 0.17
N ARG A 30 -4.69 -4.25 0.99
CA ARG A 30 -5.43 -5.45 1.38
C ARG A 30 -6.00 -6.18 0.17
N GLY A 31 -6.59 -5.44 -0.78
CA GLY A 31 -7.11 -6.03 -2.01
C GLY A 31 -6.02 -6.65 -2.87
N PHE A 32 -4.89 -5.96 -2.99
CA PHE A 32 -3.73 -6.47 -3.73
C PHE A 32 -3.20 -7.78 -3.13
N LEU A 33 -3.06 -7.84 -1.81
CA LEU A 33 -2.56 -9.04 -1.13
C LEU A 33 -3.56 -10.19 -1.22
N ALA A 34 -4.86 -9.91 -1.14
CA ALA A 34 -5.89 -10.93 -1.29
C ALA A 34 -5.87 -11.53 -2.70
N ALA A 35 -5.72 -10.72 -3.72
CA ALA A 35 -5.62 -11.19 -5.11
C ALA A 35 -4.36 -12.04 -5.30
N SER A 36 -3.22 -11.62 -4.74
CA SER A 36 -1.96 -12.36 -4.82
C SER A 36 -2.06 -13.72 -4.13
N ALA A 37 -2.76 -13.80 -2.99
CA ALA A 37 -2.98 -15.06 -2.30
C ALA A 37 -3.78 -16.03 -3.18
N GLY A 38 -4.80 -15.54 -3.88
CA GLY A 38 -5.59 -16.35 -4.80
C GLY A 38 -4.79 -16.87 -5.99
N MET A 39 -3.73 -16.17 -6.38
CA MET A 39 -2.85 -16.57 -7.49
C MET A 39 -1.69 -17.47 -7.03
N GLY A 40 -1.51 -17.67 -5.73
CA GLY A 40 -0.41 -18.46 -5.19
C GLY A 40 0.95 -17.78 -5.21
N THR A 41 1.00 -16.46 -5.43
CA THR A 41 2.24 -15.68 -5.52
C THR A 41 2.49 -14.80 -4.32
N LEU A 42 1.64 -14.87 -3.30
CA LEU A 42 1.67 -13.96 -2.16
C LEU A 42 3.02 -13.96 -1.43
N ASP A 43 3.55 -15.14 -1.11
CA ASP A 43 4.78 -15.24 -0.34
C ASP A 43 5.96 -14.60 -1.08
N GLU A 44 6.08 -14.83 -2.36
CA GLU A 44 7.14 -14.24 -3.18
C GLU A 44 7.03 -12.72 -3.22
N ILE A 45 5.81 -12.22 -3.44
CA ILE A 45 5.57 -10.78 -3.49
C ILE A 45 5.90 -10.11 -2.17
N LEU A 46 5.49 -10.72 -1.05
CA LEU A 46 5.76 -10.17 0.27
C LEU A 46 7.26 -10.16 0.59
N GLN A 47 7.97 -11.22 0.25
CA GLN A 47 9.43 -11.27 0.47
C GLN A 47 10.16 -10.22 -0.37
N GLU A 48 9.82 -10.08 -1.63
CA GLU A 48 10.42 -9.07 -2.50
C GLU A 48 10.10 -7.65 -2.05
N ALA A 49 8.93 -7.46 -1.46
CA ALA A 49 8.50 -6.16 -0.95
C ALA A 49 9.10 -5.80 0.40
N GLY A 50 9.89 -6.68 1.01
CA GLY A 50 10.53 -6.42 2.29
C GLY A 50 9.71 -6.80 3.50
N TYR A 51 8.62 -7.53 3.32
CA TYR A 51 7.86 -8.06 4.44
C TYR A 51 8.64 -9.20 5.10
N GLU A 52 8.54 -9.28 6.41
CA GLU A 52 9.18 -10.33 7.19
C GLU A 52 8.15 -11.26 7.80
N ARG A 53 8.41 -12.55 7.74
CA ARG A 53 7.53 -13.53 8.36
C ARG A 53 7.69 -13.48 9.88
N GLU A 54 6.58 -13.32 10.60
CA GLU A 54 6.59 -13.19 12.05
C GLU A 54 5.38 -13.94 12.62
N GLY A 55 5.65 -14.96 13.43
CA GLY A 55 4.61 -15.80 13.99
C GLY A 55 3.78 -16.48 12.90
N GLY A 56 2.46 -16.32 12.93
CA GLY A 56 1.56 -16.85 11.91
C GLY A 56 1.24 -15.89 10.79
N GLY A 57 1.97 -14.77 10.67
CA GLY A 57 1.67 -13.75 9.68
C GLY A 57 2.91 -13.07 9.12
N TRP A 58 2.70 -11.89 8.57
CA TRP A 58 3.75 -11.08 7.96
C TRP A 58 3.79 -9.71 8.61
N ARG A 59 5.01 -9.22 8.86
CA ARG A 59 5.22 -7.86 9.31
C ARG A 59 5.57 -6.98 8.11
N ALA A 60 4.76 -5.94 7.89
CA ALA A 60 5.00 -4.98 6.81
C ALA A 60 6.20 -4.10 7.13
N PRO A 61 6.97 -3.69 6.09
CA PRO A 61 7.92 -2.60 6.28
C PRO A 61 7.13 -1.33 6.62
N GLU A 62 7.57 -0.61 7.65
CA GLU A 62 6.86 0.57 8.14
C GLU A 62 7.16 1.79 7.26
N PHE A 63 6.73 1.73 6.01
CA PHE A 63 6.94 2.86 5.12
C PHE A 63 5.72 3.12 4.25
N VAL A 64 5.04 4.23 4.55
CA VAL A 64 3.97 4.77 3.72
C VAL A 64 4.28 6.23 3.47
N ALA A 65 4.39 6.61 2.20
CA ALA A 65 4.56 8.00 1.80
C ALA A 65 3.19 8.61 1.50
N VAL A 66 2.93 9.81 2.04
CA VAL A 66 1.72 10.57 1.76
C VAL A 66 2.13 11.97 1.32
N GLU A 67 1.65 12.39 0.16
CA GLU A 67 1.90 13.71 -0.36
C GLU A 67 0.60 14.45 -0.63
N ARG A 68 0.61 15.74 -0.37
CA ARG A 68 -0.45 16.63 -0.79
C ARG A 68 -0.12 17.15 -2.18
N LEU A 69 -0.99 16.86 -3.13
CA LEU A 69 -0.83 17.38 -4.50
C LEU A 69 -1.78 18.54 -4.72
N THR A 70 -1.22 19.63 -5.19
CA THR A 70 -1.98 20.80 -5.64
C THR A 70 -1.80 20.91 -7.15
N MET A 71 -2.90 20.82 -7.86
CA MET A 71 -2.88 21.00 -9.32
C MET A 71 -3.44 22.36 -9.67
N SER A 72 -2.68 23.09 -10.47
CA SER A 72 -3.12 24.37 -11.00
C SER A 72 -3.44 24.20 -12.47
N LEU A 73 -4.68 24.48 -12.82
CA LEU A 73 -5.14 24.45 -14.21
C LEU A 73 -5.17 25.88 -14.75
N ALA A 74 -4.01 26.44 -14.88
CA ALA A 74 -3.89 27.79 -15.46
C ALA A 74 -3.75 27.75 -16.96
#